data_4cb6bc9f4d4e4be591d2308696d376f4
#
_entry.id   4cb6bc9f4d4e4be591d2308696d376f4
#
_cell.length_a   1.000
_cell.length_b   1.000
_cell.length_c   1.000
_cell.angle_alpha   90.00
_cell.angle_beta   90.00
_cell.angle_gamma   90.00
#
_symmetry.space_group_name_H-M   'P 1'
#
loop_
_entity.id
_entity.type
_entity.pdbx_description
1 polymer ?
#
loop_
_entity_poly.entity_id
_entity_poly.type
_entity_poly.pdbx_seq_one_letter_code
_entity_poly.pdbx_strand_id
1 'polypeptide(L)'
;NGQAKVSADMPVTPFNIYREAGYLSGIRAIWLAKNGKYQEALDEALKNIIIGSAISKSQVTLIGYMSGVSIKDNGLDVMQKVISFIPQDFEIPLEYQLELTEYQAEKNSSPFIIEYLVWKQGLDRSLFLSNPYYLTDLERLLVKNRFYYKENLTASYYFDFFNKLVIESQKDCGDLSYVKWPVISLERNNLLKMYFTENLIGKYFTTFPEEAFNNALEKKCLTEDKLQEIILLINNKK
;
A
#
# COMPACT_ATOMS: atom_id res chain seq x y z
N ASN A 1 -11.31 -10.93 23.36
CA ASN A 1 -10.24 -10.44 22.52
C ASN A 1 -10.09 -11.36 21.30
N GLY A 2 -11.01 -11.23 20.32
CA GLY A 2 -10.92 -11.92 19.04
C GLY A 2 -9.90 -11.22 18.15
N GLN A 3 -8.64 -11.60 18.24
CA GLN A 3 -7.68 -11.25 17.18
C GLN A 3 -8.16 -11.97 15.91
N ALA A 4 -8.55 -11.18 14.90
CA ALA A 4 -8.82 -11.72 13.58
C ALA A 4 -7.55 -12.46 13.10
N LYS A 5 -7.69 -13.76 12.80
CA LYS A 5 -6.58 -14.52 12.21
C LYS A 5 -6.35 -13.96 10.81
N VAL A 6 -5.23 -13.29 10.61
CA VAL A 6 -4.77 -12.89 9.28
C VAL A 6 -4.41 -14.18 8.55
N SER A 7 -5.03 -14.45 7.41
CA SER A 7 -4.81 -15.65 6.59
C SER A 7 -4.66 -15.25 5.13
N ALA A 8 -3.85 -16.00 4.39
CA ALA A 8 -3.71 -15.84 2.93
C ALA A 8 -5.04 -16.06 2.18
N ASP A 9 -5.98 -16.76 2.80
CA ASP A 9 -7.32 -17.03 2.26
C ASP A 9 -8.37 -15.98 2.64
N MET A 10 -7.96 -14.84 3.24
CA MET A 10 -8.90 -13.77 3.55
C MET A 10 -9.51 -13.23 2.26
N PRO A 11 -10.85 -13.08 2.19
CA PRO A 11 -11.48 -12.50 1.02
C PRO A 11 -10.99 -11.08 0.82
N VAL A 12 -10.46 -10.80 -0.36
CA VAL A 12 -10.03 -9.45 -0.73
C VAL A 12 -11.29 -8.60 -0.94
N THR A 13 -11.40 -7.52 -0.20
CA THR A 13 -12.47 -6.54 -0.39
C THR A 13 -12.43 -6.03 -1.84
N PRO A 14 -13.57 -5.87 -2.53
CA PRO A 14 -13.62 -5.42 -3.90
C PRO A 14 -13.31 -3.90 -3.99
N PHE A 15 -12.06 -3.53 -3.75
CA PHE A 15 -11.59 -2.13 -3.72
C PHE A 15 -11.81 -1.37 -5.03
N ASN A 16 -11.93 -2.08 -6.16
CA ASN A 16 -12.29 -1.50 -7.45
C ASN A 16 -13.65 -0.75 -7.40
N ILE A 17 -14.64 -1.28 -6.67
CA ILE A 17 -15.95 -0.64 -6.51
C ILE A 17 -15.80 0.71 -5.80
N TYR A 18 -15.02 0.77 -4.73
CA TYR A 18 -14.78 2.02 -4.01
C TYR A 18 -14.02 3.04 -4.86
N ARG A 19 -13.06 2.58 -5.68
CA ARG A 19 -12.32 3.44 -6.60
C ARG A 19 -13.23 4.00 -7.69
N GLU A 20 -14.10 3.16 -8.28
CA GLU A 20 -15.09 3.60 -9.28
C GLU A 20 -16.09 4.60 -8.70
N ALA A 21 -16.61 4.34 -7.50
CA ALA A 21 -17.46 5.29 -6.77
C ALA A 21 -16.75 6.62 -6.52
N GLY A 22 -15.45 6.58 -6.17
CA GLY A 22 -14.63 7.78 -6.03
C GLY A 22 -14.49 8.58 -7.31
N TYR A 23 -14.33 7.93 -8.46
CA TYR A 23 -14.29 8.63 -9.75
C TYR A 23 -15.64 9.30 -10.08
N LEU A 24 -16.76 8.62 -9.85
CA LEU A 24 -18.10 9.20 -10.07
C LEU A 24 -18.36 10.41 -9.16
N SER A 25 -17.99 10.29 -7.88
CA SER A 25 -18.03 11.41 -6.92
C SER A 25 -17.16 12.58 -7.39
N GLY A 26 -15.95 12.30 -7.89
CA GLY A 26 -15.06 13.32 -8.43
C GLY A 26 -15.64 14.05 -9.64
N ILE A 27 -16.27 13.35 -10.59
CA ILE A 27 -16.97 13.95 -11.73
C ILE A 27 -18.10 14.85 -11.24
N ARG A 28 -18.88 14.39 -10.26
CA ARG A 28 -19.96 15.18 -9.66
C ARG A 28 -19.44 16.46 -8.99
N ALA A 29 -18.35 16.36 -8.21
CA ALA A 29 -17.73 17.52 -7.57
C ALA A 29 -17.31 18.58 -8.59
N ILE A 30 -16.64 18.18 -9.67
CA ILE A 30 -16.23 19.10 -10.75
C ILE A 30 -17.44 19.73 -11.45
N TRP A 31 -18.50 18.95 -11.68
CA TRP A 31 -19.73 19.45 -12.27
C TRP A 31 -20.41 20.51 -11.36
N LEU A 32 -20.48 20.24 -10.05
CA LEU A 32 -21.01 21.17 -9.05
C LEU A 32 -20.23 22.49 -9.05
N ALA A 33 -18.89 22.41 -9.03
CA ALA A 33 -18.02 23.59 -9.04
C ALA A 33 -18.24 24.45 -10.30
N LYS A 34 -18.35 23.82 -11.48
CA LYS A 34 -18.64 24.52 -12.73
C LYS A 34 -20.01 25.20 -12.77
N ASN A 35 -20.96 24.76 -11.95
CA ASN A 35 -22.28 25.34 -11.80
C ASN A 35 -22.39 26.36 -10.63
N GLY A 36 -21.27 26.77 -10.04
CA GLY A 36 -21.21 27.73 -8.95
C GLY A 36 -21.60 27.18 -7.58
N LYS A 37 -21.79 25.87 -7.45
CA LYS A 37 -22.15 25.20 -6.21
C LYS A 37 -20.88 24.75 -5.45
N TYR A 38 -20.08 25.74 -5.04
CA TYR A 38 -18.73 25.51 -4.54
C TYR A 38 -18.70 24.73 -3.24
N GLN A 39 -19.61 25.02 -2.29
CA GLN A 39 -19.72 24.30 -1.03
C GLN A 39 -20.03 22.81 -1.26
N GLU A 40 -21.07 22.52 -2.05
CA GLU A 40 -21.45 21.14 -2.38
C GLU A 40 -20.29 20.39 -3.11
N ALA A 41 -19.52 21.11 -3.94
CA ALA A 41 -18.38 20.56 -4.65
C ALA A 41 -17.22 20.19 -3.71
N LEU A 42 -16.91 21.04 -2.74
CA LEU A 42 -15.90 20.80 -1.70
C LEU A 42 -16.29 19.59 -0.83
N ASP A 43 -17.57 19.55 -0.40
CA ASP A 43 -18.10 18.41 0.38
C ASP A 43 -17.96 17.08 -0.37
N GLU A 44 -18.26 17.09 -1.66
CA GLU A 44 -18.17 15.87 -2.48
C GLU A 44 -16.72 15.42 -2.69
N ALA A 45 -15.79 16.36 -2.89
CA ALA A 45 -14.36 16.06 -2.99
C ALA A 45 -13.79 15.53 -1.66
N LEU A 46 -14.19 16.13 -0.54
CA LEU A 46 -13.76 15.74 0.81
C LEU A 46 -14.19 14.31 1.16
N LYS A 47 -15.38 13.87 0.74
CA LYS A 47 -15.84 12.48 0.96
C LYS A 47 -14.86 11.45 0.43
N ASN A 48 -14.25 11.66 -0.73
CA ASN A 48 -13.25 10.74 -1.27
C ASN A 48 -11.99 10.70 -0.42
N ILE A 49 -11.56 11.85 0.09
CA ILE A 49 -10.40 11.95 0.98
C ILE A 49 -10.68 11.18 2.28
N ILE A 50 -11.86 11.37 2.87
CA ILE A 50 -12.31 10.68 4.09
C ILE A 50 -12.35 9.17 3.87
N ILE A 51 -13.02 8.72 2.80
CA ILE A 51 -13.16 7.29 2.48
C ILE A 51 -11.79 6.65 2.25
N GLY A 52 -10.94 7.29 1.44
CA GLY A 52 -9.59 6.80 1.17
C GLY A 52 -8.74 6.71 2.43
N SER A 53 -8.82 7.72 3.30
CA SER A 53 -8.14 7.73 4.61
C SER A 53 -8.67 6.64 5.55
N ALA A 54 -9.99 6.45 5.62
CA ALA A 54 -10.59 5.39 6.43
C ALA A 54 -10.16 4.00 5.94
N ILE A 55 -10.16 3.75 4.63
CA ILE A 55 -9.69 2.48 4.05
C ILE A 55 -8.21 2.29 4.35
N SER A 56 -7.34 3.28 4.14
CA SER A 56 -5.90 3.14 4.39
C SER A 56 -5.56 2.94 5.87
N LYS A 57 -6.37 3.47 6.78
CA LYS A 57 -6.22 3.28 8.23
C LYS A 57 -6.73 1.94 8.74
N SER A 58 -7.84 1.44 8.19
CA SER A 58 -8.52 0.23 8.66
C SER A 58 -7.99 -1.07 8.03
N GLN A 59 -7.19 -0.97 6.98
CA GLN A 59 -6.83 -2.10 6.18
C GLN A 59 -5.88 -3.08 6.87
N VAL A 60 -6.07 -4.32 6.51
CA VAL A 60 -5.28 -5.45 6.99
C VAL A 60 -4.26 -5.95 5.98
N THR A 61 -4.28 -5.46 4.73
CA THR A 61 -3.35 -5.89 3.67
C THR A 61 -2.72 -4.70 2.96
N LEU A 62 -1.56 -4.90 2.34
CA LEU A 62 -0.91 -3.87 1.52
C LEU A 62 -1.80 -3.42 0.36
N ILE A 63 -2.54 -4.34 -0.27
CA ILE A 63 -3.48 -4.02 -1.35
C ILE A 63 -4.58 -3.08 -0.85
N GLY A 64 -5.15 -3.35 0.32
CA GLY A 64 -6.15 -2.49 0.95
C GLY A 64 -5.60 -1.10 1.27
N TYR A 65 -4.42 -1.05 1.86
CA TYR A 65 -3.72 0.19 2.15
C TYR A 65 -3.49 1.03 0.88
N MET A 66 -2.91 0.44 -0.16
CA MET A 66 -2.65 1.10 -1.44
C MET A 66 -3.94 1.57 -2.13
N SER A 67 -5.01 0.79 -2.00
CA SER A 67 -6.33 1.18 -2.53
C SER A 67 -6.85 2.42 -1.80
N GLY A 68 -6.74 2.46 -0.48
CA GLY A 68 -7.12 3.63 0.32
C GLY A 68 -6.30 4.87 -0.04
N VAL A 69 -4.97 4.73 -0.15
CA VAL A 69 -4.07 5.82 -0.58
C VAL A 69 -4.44 6.32 -1.97
N SER A 70 -4.76 5.43 -2.93
CA SER A 70 -5.15 5.83 -4.28
C SER A 70 -6.51 6.56 -4.33
N ILE A 71 -7.47 6.16 -3.50
CA ILE A 71 -8.77 6.84 -3.41
C ILE A 71 -8.58 8.23 -2.79
N LYS A 72 -7.78 8.33 -1.73
CA LYS A 72 -7.43 9.62 -1.10
C LYS A 72 -6.75 10.55 -2.09
N ASP A 73 -5.74 10.07 -2.82
CA ASP A 73 -5.01 10.84 -3.83
C ASP A 73 -5.94 11.37 -4.93
N ASN A 74 -6.86 10.53 -5.43
CA ASN A 74 -7.90 10.98 -6.37
C ASN A 74 -8.79 12.07 -5.76
N GLY A 75 -9.19 11.92 -4.50
CA GLY A 75 -9.97 12.95 -3.78
C GLY A 75 -9.22 14.28 -3.70
N LEU A 76 -7.92 14.25 -3.48
CA LEU A 76 -7.07 15.45 -3.45
C LEU A 76 -6.95 16.10 -4.83
N ASP A 77 -6.78 15.33 -5.90
CA ASP A 77 -6.78 15.85 -7.28
C ASP A 77 -8.11 16.56 -7.61
N VAL A 78 -9.23 15.94 -7.20
CA VAL A 78 -10.57 16.55 -7.36
C VAL A 78 -10.69 17.82 -6.55
N MET A 79 -10.26 17.84 -5.28
CA MET A 79 -10.29 19.01 -4.41
C MET A 79 -9.48 20.16 -5.00
N GLN A 80 -8.26 19.92 -5.46
CA GLN A 80 -7.43 20.91 -6.12
C GLN A 80 -8.13 21.49 -7.35
N LYS A 81 -8.76 20.62 -8.15
CA LYS A 81 -9.52 21.03 -9.33
C LYS A 81 -10.74 21.87 -8.96
N VAL A 82 -11.49 21.50 -7.93
CA VAL A 82 -12.64 22.26 -7.42
C VAL A 82 -12.19 23.66 -6.98
N ILE A 83 -11.11 23.74 -6.18
CA ILE A 83 -10.54 25.02 -5.71
C ILE A 83 -10.17 25.94 -6.89
N SER A 84 -9.71 25.38 -8.01
CA SER A 84 -9.36 26.16 -9.21
C SER A 84 -10.57 26.83 -9.89
N PHE A 85 -11.80 26.35 -9.65
CA PHE A 85 -13.04 26.97 -10.16
C PHE A 85 -13.63 27.96 -9.18
N ILE A 86 -13.20 27.98 -7.93
CA ILE A 86 -13.72 28.88 -6.90
C ILE A 86 -13.19 30.29 -7.18
N PRO A 87 -14.08 31.34 -7.29
CA PRO A 87 -13.66 32.73 -7.47
C PRO A 87 -12.87 33.22 -6.25
N GLN A 88 -12.13 34.33 -6.44
CA GLN A 88 -11.30 34.89 -5.37
C GLN A 88 -12.10 35.50 -4.20
N ASP A 89 -13.30 35.91 -4.47
CA ASP A 89 -14.24 36.50 -3.48
C ASP A 89 -15.05 35.46 -2.70
N PHE A 90 -14.90 34.16 -3.02
CA PHE A 90 -15.53 33.09 -2.27
C PHE A 90 -14.59 32.62 -1.15
N GLU A 91 -15.01 32.83 0.08
CA GLU A 91 -14.28 32.40 1.26
C GLU A 91 -14.52 30.90 1.51
N ILE A 92 -13.44 30.09 1.46
CA ILE A 92 -13.51 28.67 1.78
C ILE A 92 -13.58 28.53 3.31
N PRO A 93 -14.63 27.85 3.86
CA PRO A 93 -14.77 27.68 5.30
C PRO A 93 -13.56 26.99 5.94
N LEU A 94 -13.14 27.49 7.12
CA LEU A 94 -11.99 26.98 7.86
C LEU A 94 -12.10 25.50 8.23
N GLU A 95 -13.33 25.01 8.36
CA GLU A 95 -13.62 23.60 8.67
C GLU A 95 -12.97 22.64 7.69
N TYR A 96 -12.89 22.96 6.39
CA TYR A 96 -12.21 22.11 5.40
C TYR A 96 -10.73 21.97 5.68
N GLN A 97 -10.07 23.05 6.08
CA GLN A 97 -8.66 23.00 6.45
C GLN A 97 -8.44 22.15 7.69
N LEU A 98 -9.26 22.32 8.72
CA LEU A 98 -9.17 21.56 9.97
C LEU A 98 -9.38 20.06 9.68
N GLU A 99 -10.41 19.75 8.90
CA GLU A 99 -10.73 18.37 8.55
C GLU A 99 -9.63 17.72 7.70
N LEU A 100 -9.09 18.43 6.70
CA LEU A 100 -7.96 17.94 5.91
C LEU A 100 -6.72 17.69 6.79
N THR A 101 -6.49 18.52 7.79
CA THR A 101 -5.36 18.34 8.73
C THR A 101 -5.47 17.04 9.53
N GLU A 102 -6.68 16.58 9.87
CA GLU A 102 -6.91 15.30 10.54
C GLU A 102 -6.57 14.09 9.65
N TYR A 103 -6.56 14.28 8.33
CA TYR A 103 -6.23 13.24 7.36
C TYR A 103 -4.77 13.28 6.90
N GLN A 104 -3.92 14.07 7.55
CA GLN A 104 -2.47 13.95 7.38
C GLN A 104 -2.04 12.52 7.68
N ALA A 105 -1.10 12.02 6.91
CA ALA A 105 -0.75 10.62 7.01
C ALA A 105 -0.17 10.30 8.38
N GLU A 106 -0.82 9.39 9.05
CA GLU A 106 -0.24 8.71 10.18
C GLU A 106 0.91 7.83 9.71
N LYS A 107 2.00 7.83 10.47
CA LYS A 107 3.13 6.90 10.28
C LYS A 107 2.61 5.49 10.52
N ASN A 108 2.07 4.85 9.50
CA ASN A 108 1.41 3.54 9.59
C ASN A 108 2.30 2.44 9.01
N SER A 109 2.86 1.62 9.88
CA SER A 109 3.65 0.44 9.52
C SER A 109 2.83 -0.86 9.46
N SER A 110 1.56 -0.82 9.91
CA SER A 110 0.72 -2.01 10.02
C SER A 110 0.59 -2.81 8.73
N PRO A 111 0.43 -2.18 7.52
CA PRO A 111 0.33 -2.93 6.28
C PRO A 111 1.54 -3.83 6.00
N PHE A 112 2.74 -3.35 6.29
CA PHE A 112 3.97 -4.12 6.08
C PHE A 112 4.13 -5.26 7.09
N ILE A 113 3.72 -5.03 8.36
CA ILE A 113 3.72 -6.06 9.40
C ILE A 113 2.75 -7.18 9.03
N ILE A 114 1.53 -6.82 8.59
CA ILE A 114 0.51 -7.78 8.23
C ILE A 114 0.91 -8.57 6.98
N GLU A 115 1.46 -7.89 5.98
CA GLU A 115 1.97 -8.53 4.78
C GLU A 115 3.07 -9.56 5.14
N TYR A 116 4.01 -9.20 6.02
CA TYR A 116 4.99 -10.16 6.55
C TYR A 116 4.33 -11.38 7.19
N LEU A 117 3.30 -11.18 8.02
CA LEU A 117 2.60 -12.29 8.69
C LEU A 117 1.90 -13.22 7.68
N VAL A 118 1.26 -12.66 6.65
CA VAL A 118 0.64 -13.42 5.55
C VAL A 118 1.70 -14.26 4.83
N TRP A 119 2.80 -13.64 4.45
CA TRP A 119 3.90 -14.32 3.78
C TRP A 119 4.53 -15.40 4.65
N LYS A 120 4.77 -15.11 5.93
CA LYS A 120 5.30 -16.08 6.89
C LYS A 120 4.43 -17.33 7.00
N GLN A 121 3.10 -17.17 7.02
CA GLN A 121 2.18 -18.31 7.02
C GLN A 121 2.30 -19.12 5.72
N GLY A 122 2.46 -18.47 4.57
CA GLY A 122 2.66 -19.12 3.28
C GLY A 122 3.97 -19.89 3.16
N LEU A 123 4.95 -19.68 4.05
CA LEU A 123 6.23 -20.39 4.05
C LEU A 123 6.16 -21.78 4.72
N ASP A 124 5.04 -22.16 5.33
CA ASP A 124 4.88 -23.48 5.92
C ASP A 124 5.01 -24.57 4.84
N ARG A 125 6.00 -25.44 5.03
CA ARG A 125 6.29 -26.57 4.12
C ARG A 125 5.07 -27.44 3.88
N SER A 126 4.24 -27.64 4.90
CA SER A 126 3.04 -28.49 4.80
C SER A 126 2.03 -27.90 3.82
N LEU A 127 1.88 -26.58 3.79
CA LEU A 127 1.01 -25.88 2.85
C LEU A 127 1.50 -26.00 1.41
N PHE A 128 2.82 -25.85 1.18
CA PHE A 128 3.38 -26.04 -0.15
C PHE A 128 3.18 -27.46 -0.67
N LEU A 129 3.39 -28.47 0.18
CA LEU A 129 3.27 -29.86 -0.21
C LEU A 129 1.82 -30.32 -0.39
N SER A 130 0.87 -29.70 0.32
CA SER A 130 -0.55 -30.05 0.26
C SER A 130 -1.27 -29.42 -0.94
N ASN A 131 -0.78 -28.31 -1.47
CA ASN A 131 -1.45 -27.62 -2.58
C ASN A 131 -0.89 -28.05 -3.95
N PRO A 132 -1.67 -28.75 -4.80
CA PRO A 132 -1.20 -29.25 -6.09
C PRO A 132 -0.92 -28.15 -7.12
N TYR A 133 -1.40 -26.94 -6.90
CA TYR A 133 -1.32 -25.84 -7.89
C TYR A 133 -0.09 -24.94 -7.75
N TYR A 134 0.62 -25.00 -6.61
CA TYR A 134 1.72 -24.07 -6.35
C TYR A 134 3.09 -24.54 -6.80
N LEU A 135 3.29 -25.87 -6.94
CA LEU A 135 4.61 -26.43 -7.22
C LEU A 135 4.54 -27.53 -8.29
N THR A 136 5.52 -27.54 -9.17
CA THR A 136 5.82 -28.69 -10.04
C THR A 136 6.31 -29.87 -9.21
N ASP A 137 6.31 -31.07 -9.78
CA ASP A 137 6.79 -32.28 -9.08
C ASP A 137 8.27 -32.16 -8.66
N LEU A 138 9.09 -31.51 -9.48
CA LEU A 138 10.49 -31.24 -9.16
C LEU A 138 10.62 -30.28 -7.96
N GLU A 139 9.86 -29.18 -7.97
CA GLU A 139 9.87 -28.22 -6.87
C GLU A 139 9.37 -28.85 -5.56
N ARG A 140 8.37 -29.72 -5.61
CA ARG A 140 7.91 -30.50 -4.45
C ARG A 140 9.01 -31.41 -3.90
N LEU A 141 9.76 -32.06 -4.78
CA LEU A 141 10.90 -32.90 -4.36
C LEU A 141 11.97 -32.05 -3.67
N LEU A 142 12.27 -30.87 -4.19
CA LEU A 142 13.25 -29.95 -3.62
C LEU A 142 12.77 -29.38 -2.27
N VAL A 143 11.46 -29.04 -2.14
CA VAL A 143 10.88 -28.57 -0.87
C VAL A 143 10.95 -29.63 0.22
N LYS A 144 10.81 -30.92 -0.12
CA LYS A 144 10.97 -32.01 0.85
C LYS A 144 12.39 -32.13 1.42
N ASN A 145 13.39 -31.68 0.67
CA ASN A 145 14.77 -31.72 1.09
C ASN A 145 15.14 -30.48 1.92
N ARG A 146 15.52 -30.71 3.18
CA ARG A 146 15.90 -29.63 4.13
C ARG A 146 17.14 -28.83 3.71
N PHE A 147 17.93 -29.30 2.80
CA PHE A 147 19.05 -28.52 2.24
C PHE A 147 18.53 -27.44 1.26
N TYR A 148 17.57 -27.78 0.41
CA TYR A 148 17.04 -26.87 -0.60
C TYR A 148 15.93 -25.96 -0.11
N TYR A 149 15.23 -26.33 0.98
CA TYR A 149 14.22 -25.49 1.60
C TYR A 149 14.35 -25.46 3.12
N LYS A 150 14.68 -24.28 3.63
CA LYS A 150 14.80 -23.99 5.06
C LYS A 150 13.80 -22.90 5.44
N GLU A 151 12.70 -23.28 6.01
CA GLU A 151 11.59 -22.37 6.39
C GLU A 151 12.06 -21.20 7.24
N ASN A 152 12.81 -21.48 8.32
CA ASN A 152 13.29 -20.44 9.23
C ASN A 152 14.26 -19.48 8.56
N LEU A 153 15.13 -19.96 7.68
CA LEU A 153 16.07 -19.11 6.95
C LEU A 153 15.35 -18.27 5.90
N THR A 154 14.35 -18.84 5.24
CA THR A 154 13.49 -18.10 4.31
C THR A 154 12.70 -17.04 5.06
N ALA A 155 12.09 -17.38 6.21
CA ALA A 155 11.36 -16.45 7.05
C ALA A 155 12.25 -15.30 7.56
N SER A 156 13.54 -15.54 7.86
CA SER A 156 14.46 -14.48 8.28
C SER A 156 14.71 -13.47 7.15
N TYR A 157 14.80 -13.91 5.90
CA TYR A 157 14.95 -12.99 4.76
C TYR A 157 13.75 -12.09 4.60
N TYR A 158 12.51 -12.64 4.76
CA TYR A 158 11.29 -11.83 4.74
C TYR A 158 11.25 -10.88 5.93
N PHE A 159 11.61 -11.34 7.12
CA PHE A 159 11.65 -10.51 8.30
C PHE A 159 12.58 -9.31 8.11
N ASP A 160 13.80 -9.52 7.62
CA ASP A 160 14.78 -8.46 7.42
C ASP A 160 14.29 -7.40 6.40
N PHE A 161 13.64 -7.85 5.33
CA PHE A 161 13.08 -6.96 4.32
C PHE A 161 11.90 -6.15 4.87
N PHE A 162 10.90 -6.82 5.43
CA PHE A 162 9.72 -6.15 5.96
C PHE A 162 10.03 -5.27 7.17
N ASN A 163 10.99 -5.64 7.99
CA ASN A 163 11.46 -4.81 9.10
C ASN A 163 12.07 -3.49 8.57
N LYS A 164 12.84 -3.53 7.50
CA LYS A 164 13.33 -2.31 6.84
C LYS A 164 12.19 -1.47 6.29
N LEU A 165 11.18 -2.07 5.64
CA LEU A 165 9.99 -1.35 5.17
C LEU A 165 9.21 -0.69 6.30
N VAL A 166 9.08 -1.39 7.44
CA VAL A 166 8.47 -0.83 8.66
C VAL A 166 9.25 0.38 9.15
N ILE A 167 10.59 0.30 9.21
CA ILE A 167 11.44 1.41 9.60
C ILE A 167 11.29 2.58 8.62
N GLU A 168 11.36 2.34 7.30
CA GLU A 168 11.19 3.38 6.30
C GLU A 168 9.80 4.03 6.37
N SER A 169 8.74 3.26 6.61
CA SER A 169 7.38 3.79 6.72
C SER A 169 7.16 4.77 7.89
N GLN A 170 8.08 4.77 8.87
CA GLN A 170 8.06 5.67 10.03
C GLN A 170 8.84 6.97 9.80
N LYS A 171 9.62 7.05 8.74
CA LYS A 171 10.41 8.24 8.40
C LYS A 171 9.54 9.34 7.79
N ASP A 172 10.06 10.54 7.80
CA ASP A 172 9.52 11.64 7.03
C ASP A 172 9.81 11.45 5.54
N CYS A 173 8.96 11.98 4.68
CA CYS A 173 9.00 11.69 3.25
C CYS A 173 10.31 12.11 2.57
N GLY A 174 10.97 13.17 3.04
CA GLY A 174 12.28 13.61 2.54
C GLY A 174 13.44 12.67 2.88
N ASP A 175 13.26 11.77 3.87
CA ASP A 175 14.29 10.89 4.38
C ASP A 175 14.12 9.43 3.94
N LEU A 176 13.17 9.16 3.04
CA LEU A 176 12.92 7.81 2.55
C LEU A 176 14.09 7.25 1.76
N SER A 177 14.45 6.01 2.04
CA SER A 177 15.45 5.26 1.32
C SER A 177 14.81 4.06 0.62
N TYR A 178 15.28 3.76 -0.60
CA TYR A 178 14.83 2.58 -1.31
C TYR A 178 15.24 1.31 -0.55
N VAL A 179 14.26 0.51 -0.16
CA VAL A 179 14.50 -0.76 0.56
C VAL A 179 14.81 -1.84 -0.46
N LYS A 180 16.07 -2.26 -0.46
CA LYS A 180 16.52 -3.39 -1.28
C LYS A 180 16.27 -4.70 -0.57
N TRP A 181 15.80 -5.67 -1.33
CA TRP A 181 15.76 -7.05 -0.87
C TRP A 181 17.18 -7.51 -0.49
N PRO A 182 17.36 -8.29 0.58
CA PRO A 182 18.68 -8.85 0.87
C PRO A 182 19.17 -9.63 -0.35
N VAL A 183 20.30 -9.18 -0.93
CA VAL A 183 20.81 -9.68 -2.20
C VAL A 183 21.04 -11.18 -2.13
N ILE A 184 20.13 -11.91 -2.74
CA ILE A 184 20.28 -13.33 -2.95
C ILE A 184 20.56 -13.49 -4.43
N SER A 185 21.83 -13.39 -4.80
CA SER A 185 22.25 -13.63 -6.19
C SER A 185 22.04 -15.12 -6.52
N LEU A 186 20.86 -15.44 -7.03
CA LEU A 186 20.65 -16.66 -7.76
C LEU A 186 21.28 -16.47 -9.15
N GLU A 187 22.49 -16.97 -9.33
CA GLU A 187 23.04 -17.09 -10.68
C GLU A 187 22.27 -18.17 -11.43
N ARG A 188 21.10 -17.80 -11.98
CA ARG A 188 20.18 -18.72 -12.68
C ARG A 188 20.83 -19.47 -13.84
N ASN A 189 21.94 -18.96 -14.34
CA ASN A 189 22.63 -19.53 -15.51
C ASN A 189 23.67 -20.60 -15.15
N ASN A 190 23.89 -20.91 -13.86
CA ASN A 190 24.85 -21.91 -13.43
C ASN A 190 24.19 -23.04 -12.64
N LEU A 191 23.79 -24.10 -13.34
CA LEU A 191 23.11 -25.26 -12.77
C LEU A 191 23.92 -25.93 -11.63
N LEU A 192 25.26 -25.96 -11.73
CA LEU A 192 26.10 -26.51 -10.68
C LEU A 192 26.05 -25.65 -9.41
N LYS A 193 26.15 -24.33 -9.54
CA LYS A 193 25.98 -23.43 -8.39
C LYS A 193 24.60 -23.54 -7.77
N MET A 194 23.56 -23.67 -8.58
CA MET A 194 22.19 -23.89 -8.07
C MET A 194 22.09 -25.18 -7.27
N TYR A 195 22.69 -26.27 -7.75
CA TYR A 195 22.66 -27.59 -7.06
C TYR A 195 23.31 -27.51 -5.68
N PHE A 196 24.39 -26.76 -5.52
CA PHE A 196 25.08 -26.58 -4.25
C PHE A 196 24.60 -25.37 -3.42
N THR A 197 23.54 -24.68 -3.87
CA THR A 197 23.01 -23.53 -3.14
C THR A 197 22.08 -23.97 -2.03
N GLU A 198 22.50 -23.72 -0.79
CA GLU A 198 21.65 -23.90 0.38
C GLU A 198 20.40 -23.03 0.32
N ASN A 199 19.27 -23.60 0.73
CA ASN A 199 17.97 -22.92 0.70
C ASN A 199 17.58 -22.35 -0.68
N LEU A 200 17.90 -23.06 -1.76
CA LEU A 200 17.62 -22.65 -3.13
C LEU A 200 16.15 -22.25 -3.34
N ILE A 201 15.23 -23.07 -2.87
CA ILE A 201 13.79 -22.84 -3.02
C ILE A 201 13.35 -21.61 -2.20
N GLY A 202 13.84 -21.47 -0.97
CA GLY A 202 13.58 -20.28 -0.16
C GLY A 202 14.08 -19.02 -0.84
N LYS A 203 15.27 -19.06 -1.45
CA LYS A 203 15.83 -17.95 -2.24
C LYS A 203 15.01 -17.65 -3.49
N TYR A 204 14.47 -18.66 -4.15
CA TYR A 204 13.60 -18.49 -5.31
C TYR A 204 12.30 -17.77 -4.92
N PHE A 205 11.68 -18.16 -3.81
CA PHE A 205 10.47 -17.51 -3.32
C PHE A 205 10.70 -16.08 -2.83
N THR A 206 11.94 -15.73 -2.47
CA THR A 206 12.26 -14.35 -2.05
C THR A 206 12.54 -13.40 -3.22
N THR A 207 12.51 -13.85 -4.48
CA THR A 207 12.61 -12.94 -5.64
C THR A 207 11.30 -12.19 -5.88
N PHE A 208 10.94 -11.30 -4.96
CA PHE A 208 9.71 -10.53 -4.99
C PHE A 208 9.90 -9.16 -5.64
N PRO A 209 8.83 -8.56 -6.15
CA PRO A 209 8.89 -7.21 -6.68
C PRO A 209 9.06 -6.19 -5.53
N GLU A 210 10.31 -6.00 -5.07
CA GLU A 210 10.66 -4.96 -4.09
C GLU A 210 10.15 -3.58 -4.53
N GLU A 211 10.06 -3.37 -5.83
CA GLU A 211 9.53 -2.17 -6.46
C GLU A 211 8.09 -1.87 -6.01
N ALA A 212 7.22 -2.88 -5.92
CA ALA A 212 5.83 -2.67 -5.50
C ALA A 212 5.72 -2.11 -4.08
N PHE A 213 6.60 -2.55 -3.17
CA PHE A 213 6.62 -2.07 -1.79
C PHE A 213 7.22 -0.67 -1.67
N ASN A 214 8.28 -0.39 -2.42
CA ASN A 214 8.87 0.95 -2.45
C ASN A 214 7.91 1.95 -3.10
N ASN A 215 7.21 1.58 -4.18
CA ASN A 215 6.18 2.40 -4.80
C ASN A 215 5.02 2.69 -3.81
N ALA A 216 4.72 1.78 -2.88
CA ALA A 216 3.73 2.03 -1.84
C ALA A 216 4.17 3.15 -0.88
N LEU A 217 5.44 3.16 -0.47
CA LEU A 217 6.01 4.21 0.37
C LEU A 217 6.07 5.55 -0.37
N GLU A 218 6.54 5.55 -1.61
CA GLU A 218 6.61 6.73 -2.47
C GLU A 218 5.21 7.33 -2.71
N LYS A 219 4.23 6.50 -3.07
CA LYS A 219 2.86 6.95 -3.31
C LYS A 219 2.22 7.57 -2.07
N LYS A 220 2.49 7.01 -0.88
CA LYS A 220 2.08 7.61 0.39
C LYS A 220 2.61 9.04 0.47
N CYS A 221 3.91 9.24 0.25
CA CYS A 221 4.54 10.55 0.36
C CYS A 221 4.02 11.56 -0.64
N LEU A 222 3.87 11.18 -1.91
CA LEU A 222 3.27 12.05 -2.93
C LEU A 222 1.86 12.50 -2.54
N THR A 223 1.08 11.60 -1.91
CA THR A 223 -0.26 11.93 -1.42
C THR A 223 -0.23 12.90 -0.24
N GLU A 224 0.78 12.79 0.64
CA GLU A 224 0.99 13.71 1.77
C GLU A 224 1.40 15.10 1.30
N ASP A 225 2.36 15.20 0.38
CA ASP A 225 2.81 16.45 -0.19
C ASP A 225 1.65 17.20 -0.86
N LYS A 226 0.83 16.48 -1.64
CA LYS A 226 -0.37 17.02 -2.28
C LYS A 226 -1.39 17.54 -1.26
N LEU A 227 -1.58 16.82 -0.14
CA LEU A 227 -2.47 17.27 0.93
C LEU A 227 -1.99 18.57 1.54
N GLN A 228 -0.69 18.73 1.80
CA GLN A 228 -0.11 19.97 2.30
C GLN A 228 -0.29 21.12 1.32
N GLU A 229 -0.08 20.86 0.03
CA GLU A 229 -0.31 21.86 -1.02
C GLU A 229 -1.76 22.36 -1.02
N ILE A 230 -2.74 21.47 -0.90
CA ILE A 230 -4.16 21.84 -0.86
C ILE A 230 -4.49 22.67 0.39
N ILE A 231 -3.97 22.31 1.55
CA ILE A 231 -4.14 23.08 2.78
C ILE A 231 -3.59 24.51 2.59
N LEU A 232 -2.43 24.65 1.95
CA LEU A 232 -1.85 25.96 1.62
C LEU A 232 -2.71 26.74 0.62
N LEU A 233 -3.26 26.08 -0.41
CA LEU A 233 -4.14 26.72 -1.37
C LEU A 233 -5.43 27.26 -0.72
N ILE A 234 -6.01 26.51 0.24
CA ILE A 234 -7.19 26.97 1.01
C ILE A 234 -6.82 28.20 1.85
N ASN A 235 -5.66 28.19 2.49
CA ASN A 235 -5.20 29.31 3.31
C ASN A 235 -4.97 30.58 2.51
N ASN A 236 -4.51 30.47 1.27
CA ASN A 236 -4.24 31.61 0.39
C ASN A 236 -5.50 32.21 -0.25
N LYS A 237 -6.66 31.57 -0.07
CA LYS A 237 -7.98 32.06 -0.52
C LYS A 237 -8.79 32.70 0.62
N LYS A 238 -8.17 33.00 1.73
CA LYS A 238 -8.68 33.86 2.80
C LYS A 238 -8.30 35.30 2.50
#